data_f918bbc711b34e1fecc86982fa936a4b
#
_entry.id   f918bbc711b34e1fecc86982fa936a4b
#
_cell.length_a   1.000
_cell.length_b   1.000
_cell.length_c   1.000
_cell.angle_alpha   90.00
_cell.angle_beta   90.00
_cell.angle_gamma   90.00
#
_symmetry.space_group_name_H-M   'P 1'
#
loop_
_entity.id
_entity.type
_entity.pdbx_description
1 polymer ?
#
loop_
_entity_poly.entity_id
_entity_poly.type
_entity_poly.pdbx_seq_one_letter_code
_entity_poly.pdbx_strand_id
1 'polypeptide(L)'
;MSLLEIKNLKKSFGKNEVLKDISLKVDKGEVLCIIGPSGSGKSTLLRCITGLETKDSGIIDFDGTFGLVFQDFNLFPHHSVMKNITNAPIKVQKRNKDDVYRDARNLLKKLDLTDKEDSYPCELSGGQQQRVSIARALAMNPNILFFDEPTSALDPELTGEILRVIKDLATEKMTMVIVTHEMSFAKKVADTIIFMDDGFIVENGKEIPVPFIGPKKSVELWQKWGVPADRCITCNCCICNGIH
;
A
#
# COMPACT_ATOMS: atom_id res chain seq x y z
N MET A 1 -7.48 2.88 19.04
CA MET A 1 -8.06 1.51 19.11
C MET A 1 -7.58 0.76 17.88
N SER A 2 -6.89 -0.36 18.09
CA SER A 2 -6.28 -1.11 16.99
C SER A 2 -7.35 -1.64 16.05
N LEU A 3 -7.18 -1.40 14.74
CA LEU A 3 -8.03 -1.98 13.69
C LEU A 3 -7.39 -3.25 13.12
N LEU A 4 -6.06 -3.27 13.02
CA LEU A 4 -5.28 -4.42 12.56
C LEU A 4 -4.13 -4.66 13.54
N GLU A 5 -3.96 -5.90 14.00
CA GLU A 5 -2.81 -6.31 14.80
C GLU A 5 -2.21 -7.60 14.24
N ILE A 6 -0.90 -7.59 14.00
CA ILE A 6 -0.14 -8.74 13.51
C ILE A 6 0.92 -9.08 14.53
N LYS A 7 1.04 -10.37 14.88
CA LYS A 7 2.02 -10.87 15.85
C LYS A 7 2.78 -12.07 15.28
N ASN A 8 4.09 -11.94 15.25
CA ASN A 8 5.05 -13.01 14.88
C ASN A 8 4.68 -13.73 13.58
N LEU A 9 4.25 -12.97 12.57
CA LEU A 9 3.85 -13.50 11.28
C LEU A 9 5.06 -14.06 10.54
N LYS A 10 4.95 -15.32 10.07
CA LYS A 10 5.96 -16.00 9.26
C LYS A 10 5.35 -16.57 7.99
N LYS A 11 6.13 -16.52 6.92
CA LYS A 11 5.77 -17.10 5.63
C LYS A 11 7.01 -17.55 4.86
N SER A 12 6.96 -18.77 4.36
CA SER A 12 8.00 -19.37 3.52
C SER A 12 7.40 -19.90 2.21
N PHE A 13 8.18 -19.90 1.17
CA PHE A 13 7.89 -20.59 -0.08
C PHE A 13 8.96 -21.64 -0.33
N GLY A 14 8.63 -22.91 -0.06
CA GLY A 14 9.57 -24.01 -0.05
C GLY A 14 10.64 -23.80 1.03
N LYS A 15 11.92 -23.63 0.62
CA LYS A 15 13.05 -23.39 1.54
C LYS A 15 13.33 -21.90 1.77
N ASN A 16 12.65 -21.00 1.08
CA ASN A 16 12.89 -19.57 1.18
C ASN A 16 11.93 -18.92 2.19
N GLU A 17 12.47 -18.48 3.33
CA GLU A 17 11.73 -17.72 4.33
C GLU A 17 11.61 -16.27 3.87
N VAL A 18 10.37 -15.83 3.56
CA VAL A 18 10.08 -14.50 3.04
C VAL A 18 9.62 -13.53 4.13
N LEU A 19 8.84 -14.02 5.10
CA LEU A 19 8.48 -13.25 6.30
C LEU A 19 9.00 -14.04 7.51
N LYS A 20 9.87 -13.41 8.32
CA LYS A 20 10.63 -14.14 9.33
C LYS A 20 10.17 -13.90 10.76
N ASP A 21 9.57 -12.78 11.08
CA ASP A 21 8.95 -12.45 12.38
C ASP A 21 8.33 -11.05 12.31
N ILE A 22 7.25 -10.92 11.57
CA ILE A 22 6.61 -9.61 11.38
C ILE A 22 5.57 -9.37 12.46
N SER A 23 5.74 -8.28 13.20
CA SER A 23 4.76 -7.78 14.17
C SER A 23 4.52 -6.30 13.92
N LEU A 24 3.26 -5.91 13.72
CA LEU A 24 2.86 -4.52 13.51
C LEU A 24 1.41 -4.29 13.96
N LYS A 25 1.07 -3.03 14.13
CA LYS A 25 -0.25 -2.58 14.52
C LYS A 25 -0.65 -1.37 13.70
N VAL A 26 -1.94 -1.29 13.35
CA VAL A 26 -2.52 -0.13 12.67
C VAL A 26 -3.76 0.32 13.44
N ASP A 27 -3.78 1.58 13.85
CA ASP A 27 -4.92 2.18 14.52
C ASP A 27 -5.92 2.75 13.49
N LYS A 28 -7.18 2.91 13.93
CA LYS A 28 -8.23 3.47 13.06
C LYS A 28 -7.89 4.90 12.66
N GLY A 29 -7.98 5.20 11.36
CA GLY A 29 -7.65 6.49 10.77
C GLY A 29 -6.16 6.74 10.58
N GLU A 30 -5.31 5.73 10.84
CA GLU A 30 -3.87 5.79 10.64
C GLU A 30 -3.50 5.43 9.20
N VAL A 31 -2.50 6.12 8.67
CA VAL A 31 -1.85 5.78 7.40
C VAL A 31 -0.48 5.19 7.70
N LEU A 32 -0.34 3.88 7.49
CA LEU A 32 0.91 3.15 7.58
C LEU A 32 1.54 2.99 6.20
N CYS A 33 2.76 3.47 6.01
CA CYS A 33 3.54 3.17 4.81
C CYS A 33 4.59 2.09 5.08
N ILE A 34 4.67 1.10 4.19
CA ILE A 34 5.68 0.04 4.23
C ILE A 34 6.62 0.25 3.05
N ILE A 35 7.88 0.45 3.35
CA ILE A 35 8.93 0.69 2.37
C ILE A 35 10.05 -0.33 2.52
N GLY A 36 10.92 -0.46 1.53
CA GLY A 36 12.05 -1.39 1.55
C GLY A 36 12.42 -1.88 0.15
N PRO A 37 13.55 -2.58 0.00
CA PRO A 37 14.01 -3.08 -1.30
C PRO A 37 13.03 -4.08 -1.91
N SER A 38 13.13 -4.27 -3.23
CA SER A 38 12.40 -5.34 -3.92
C SER A 38 12.81 -6.70 -3.35
N GLY A 39 11.83 -7.59 -3.16
CA GLY A 39 12.05 -8.91 -2.56
C GLY A 39 12.10 -8.93 -1.02
N SER A 40 11.94 -7.81 -0.31
CA SER A 40 11.92 -7.78 1.17
C SER A 40 10.66 -8.39 1.81
N GLY A 41 9.67 -8.80 1.02
CA GLY A 41 8.46 -9.47 1.52
C GLY A 41 7.22 -8.58 1.64
N LYS A 42 7.26 -7.29 1.24
CA LYS A 42 6.15 -6.31 1.39
C LYS A 42 4.83 -6.79 0.79
N SER A 43 4.83 -7.17 -0.49
CA SER A 43 3.61 -7.67 -1.17
C SER A 43 3.16 -9.01 -0.60
N THR A 44 4.09 -9.86 -0.14
CA THR A 44 3.76 -11.11 0.55
C THR A 44 3.06 -10.81 1.89
N LEU A 45 3.52 -9.81 2.62
CA LEU A 45 2.88 -9.36 3.85
C LEU A 45 1.43 -8.92 3.58
N LEU A 46 1.19 -8.05 2.58
CA LEU A 46 -0.16 -7.64 2.20
C LEU A 46 -1.04 -8.83 1.79
N ARG A 47 -0.51 -9.76 1.02
CA ARG A 47 -1.25 -10.96 0.61
C ARG A 47 -1.61 -11.86 1.79
N CYS A 48 -0.73 -12.01 2.78
CA CYS A 48 -1.04 -12.75 4.01
C CYS A 48 -2.12 -12.04 4.84
N ILE A 49 -2.06 -10.71 4.99
CA ILE A 49 -3.06 -9.93 5.72
C ILE A 49 -4.44 -10.06 5.07
N THR A 50 -4.49 -10.00 3.74
CA THR A 50 -5.76 -10.05 2.96
C THR A 50 -6.25 -11.49 2.70
N GLY A 51 -5.55 -12.51 3.19
CA GLY A 51 -5.92 -13.91 2.99
C GLY A 51 -5.72 -14.43 1.56
N LEU A 52 -5.05 -13.67 0.69
CA LEU A 52 -4.67 -14.11 -0.66
C LEU A 52 -3.51 -15.10 -0.63
N GLU A 53 -2.75 -15.11 0.48
CA GLU A 53 -1.68 -16.07 0.73
C GLU A 53 -1.83 -16.63 2.15
N THR A 54 -1.62 -17.94 2.29
CA THR A 54 -1.69 -18.61 3.59
C THR A 54 -0.42 -18.35 4.38
N LYS A 55 -0.53 -17.85 5.61
CA LYS A 55 0.59 -17.71 6.54
C LYS A 55 1.03 -19.08 7.08
N ASP A 56 2.31 -19.22 7.43
CA ASP A 56 2.81 -20.44 8.06
C ASP A 56 2.57 -20.42 9.56
N SER A 57 2.78 -19.27 10.21
CA SER A 57 2.53 -19.08 11.65
C SER A 57 2.28 -17.61 11.98
N GLY A 58 1.98 -17.32 13.24
CA GLY A 58 1.66 -15.98 13.73
C GLY A 58 0.16 -15.71 13.78
N ILE A 59 -0.20 -14.53 14.27
CA ILE A 59 -1.59 -14.11 14.45
C ILE A 59 -1.83 -12.87 13.59
N ILE A 60 -2.94 -12.84 12.86
CA ILE A 60 -3.48 -11.66 12.21
C ILE A 60 -4.85 -11.44 12.81
N ASP A 61 -4.98 -10.37 13.57
CA ASP A 61 -6.25 -9.96 14.20
C ASP A 61 -6.75 -8.72 13.48
N PHE A 62 -7.86 -8.88 12.77
CA PHE A 62 -8.50 -7.83 11.99
C PHE A 62 -10.02 -8.04 12.03
N ASP A 63 -10.72 -7.07 12.60
CA ASP A 63 -12.18 -7.05 12.63
C ASP A 63 -12.70 -5.96 11.69
N GLY A 64 -13.22 -6.38 10.54
CA GLY A 64 -13.77 -5.45 9.57
C GLY A 64 -13.71 -5.91 8.12
N THR A 65 -14.00 -4.97 7.23
CA THR A 65 -13.90 -5.15 5.79
C THR A 65 -12.69 -4.40 5.25
N PHE A 66 -12.04 -4.97 4.26
CA PHE A 66 -10.91 -4.32 3.61
C PHE A 66 -11.15 -4.15 2.10
N GLY A 67 -10.47 -3.16 1.53
CA GLY A 67 -10.28 -3.03 0.09
C GLY A 67 -8.80 -3.24 -0.24
N LEU A 68 -8.53 -3.86 -1.40
CA LEU A 68 -7.17 -4.04 -1.90
C LEU A 68 -7.05 -3.45 -3.30
N VAL A 69 -6.06 -2.58 -3.46
CA VAL A 69 -5.66 -1.97 -4.72
C VAL A 69 -4.33 -2.57 -5.13
N PHE A 70 -4.32 -3.27 -6.26
CA PHE A 70 -3.18 -3.98 -6.79
C PHE A 70 -2.28 -3.08 -7.65
N GLN A 71 -1.05 -3.50 -7.84
CA GLN A 71 -0.08 -2.90 -8.74
C GLN A 71 -0.58 -2.86 -10.20
N ASP A 72 -1.15 -3.96 -10.70
CA ASP A 72 -1.58 -4.15 -12.10
C ASP A 72 -3.08 -3.87 -12.31
N PHE A 73 -3.68 -2.96 -11.56
CA PHE A 73 -5.09 -2.56 -11.62
C PHE A 73 -6.09 -3.71 -11.41
N ASN A 74 -5.88 -4.87 -12.01
CA ASN A 74 -6.69 -6.10 -11.96
C ASN A 74 -8.19 -5.86 -12.20
N LEU A 75 -8.51 -5.00 -13.18
CA LEU A 75 -9.88 -4.77 -13.59
C LEU A 75 -10.41 -5.96 -14.41
N PHE A 76 -11.70 -6.22 -14.30
CA PHE A 76 -12.38 -7.21 -15.14
C PHE A 76 -12.49 -6.65 -16.56
N PRO A 77 -11.75 -7.19 -17.56
CA PRO A 77 -11.66 -6.59 -18.88
C PRO A 77 -12.99 -6.58 -19.65
N HIS A 78 -13.88 -7.52 -19.32
CA HIS A 78 -15.21 -7.64 -19.97
C HIS A 78 -16.32 -6.91 -19.21
N HIS A 79 -15.98 -6.14 -18.18
CA HIS A 79 -16.91 -5.30 -17.44
C HIS A 79 -16.63 -3.83 -17.75
N SER A 80 -17.71 -3.05 -17.91
CA SER A 80 -17.57 -1.58 -17.93
C SER A 80 -17.05 -1.08 -16.56
N VAL A 81 -16.64 0.17 -16.50
CA VAL A 81 -16.22 0.85 -15.27
C VAL A 81 -17.29 0.71 -14.19
N MET A 82 -18.54 1.07 -14.52
CA MET A 82 -19.65 0.93 -13.58
C MET A 82 -19.81 -0.49 -13.08
N LYS A 83 -19.71 -1.49 -13.94
CA LYS A 83 -19.85 -2.89 -13.55
C LYS A 83 -18.66 -3.41 -12.74
N ASN A 84 -17.44 -2.91 -12.98
CA ASN A 84 -16.27 -3.19 -12.15
C ASN A 84 -16.48 -2.72 -10.72
N ILE A 85 -17.11 -1.57 -10.52
CA ILE A 85 -17.33 -0.96 -9.20
C ILE A 85 -18.52 -1.62 -8.48
N THR A 86 -19.63 -1.87 -9.19
CA THR A 86 -20.92 -2.24 -8.57
C THR A 86 -21.11 -3.75 -8.35
N ASN A 87 -20.37 -4.59 -9.08
CA ASN A 87 -20.62 -6.04 -9.09
C ASN A 87 -20.42 -6.68 -7.70
N ALA A 88 -19.36 -6.35 -6.99
CA ALA A 88 -19.06 -6.91 -5.68
C ALA A 88 -20.05 -6.43 -4.58
N PRO A 89 -20.35 -5.15 -4.41
CA PRO A 89 -21.36 -4.69 -3.46
C PRO A 89 -22.73 -5.34 -3.67
N ILE A 90 -23.18 -5.51 -4.93
CA ILE A 90 -24.47 -6.12 -5.25
C ILE A 90 -24.45 -7.64 -4.98
N LYS A 91 -23.42 -8.35 -5.48
CA LYS A 91 -23.40 -9.81 -5.44
C LYS A 91 -22.93 -10.39 -4.11
N VAL A 92 -21.92 -9.77 -3.48
CA VAL A 92 -21.30 -10.27 -2.26
C VAL A 92 -21.99 -9.69 -1.03
N GLN A 93 -22.14 -8.35 -0.97
CA GLN A 93 -22.77 -7.68 0.18
C GLN A 93 -24.29 -7.67 0.09
N LYS A 94 -24.89 -8.09 -1.05
CA LYS A 94 -26.36 -8.12 -1.26
C LYS A 94 -27.03 -6.75 -1.08
N ARG A 95 -26.30 -5.66 -1.32
CA ARG A 95 -26.83 -4.29 -1.23
C ARG A 95 -27.85 -4.02 -2.34
N ASN A 96 -28.76 -3.08 -2.07
CA ASN A 96 -29.74 -2.62 -3.05
C ASN A 96 -29.02 -2.02 -4.29
N LYS A 97 -29.50 -2.38 -5.50
CA LYS A 97 -28.85 -1.95 -6.75
C LYS A 97 -28.85 -0.43 -6.91
N ASP A 98 -29.97 0.23 -6.65
CA ASP A 98 -30.11 1.67 -6.88
C ASP A 98 -29.18 2.46 -5.96
N ASP A 99 -29.06 2.03 -4.71
CA ASP A 99 -28.12 2.62 -3.75
C ASP A 99 -26.66 2.42 -4.19
N VAL A 100 -26.31 1.22 -4.64
CA VAL A 100 -24.96 0.92 -5.11
C VAL A 100 -24.60 1.74 -6.36
N TYR A 101 -25.54 1.88 -7.32
CA TYR A 101 -25.30 2.70 -8.51
C TYR A 101 -25.15 4.19 -8.16
N ARG A 102 -25.96 4.69 -7.22
CA ARG A 102 -25.83 6.06 -6.72
C ARG A 102 -24.45 6.29 -6.07
N ASP A 103 -24.05 5.39 -5.19
CA ASP A 103 -22.75 5.46 -4.51
C ASP A 103 -21.58 5.36 -5.50
N ALA A 104 -21.69 4.46 -6.50
CA ALA A 104 -20.69 4.31 -7.54
C ALA A 104 -20.52 5.60 -8.37
N ARG A 105 -21.63 6.30 -8.74
CA ARG A 105 -21.55 7.59 -9.43
C ARG A 105 -20.91 8.67 -8.58
N ASN A 106 -21.17 8.68 -7.27
CA ASN A 106 -20.49 9.60 -6.36
C ASN A 106 -18.97 9.34 -6.30
N LEU A 107 -18.56 8.06 -6.29
CA LEU A 107 -17.15 7.68 -6.35
C LEU A 107 -16.51 8.08 -7.69
N LEU A 108 -17.20 7.84 -8.81
CA LEU A 108 -16.72 8.27 -10.14
C LEU A 108 -16.53 9.78 -10.21
N LYS A 109 -17.48 10.55 -9.66
CA LYS A 109 -17.35 12.01 -9.57
C LYS A 109 -16.16 12.44 -8.71
N LYS A 110 -15.97 11.80 -7.54
CA LYS A 110 -14.85 12.08 -6.63
C LYS A 110 -13.48 11.79 -7.27
N LEU A 111 -13.42 10.82 -8.19
CA LEU A 111 -12.21 10.36 -8.84
C LEU A 111 -12.02 10.88 -10.27
N ASP A 112 -12.79 11.89 -10.68
CA ASP A 112 -12.75 12.51 -12.01
C ASP A 112 -12.93 11.49 -13.17
N LEU A 113 -13.92 10.60 -13.04
CA LEU A 113 -14.24 9.54 -13.99
C LEU A 113 -15.71 9.56 -14.43
N THR A 114 -16.41 10.67 -14.27
CA THR A 114 -17.87 10.76 -14.53
C THR A 114 -18.25 10.42 -15.96
N ASP A 115 -17.39 10.79 -16.92
CA ASP A 115 -17.57 10.53 -18.36
C ASP A 115 -17.17 9.12 -18.78
N LYS A 116 -16.68 8.27 -17.87
CA LYS A 116 -16.15 6.93 -18.14
C LYS A 116 -17.05 5.79 -17.61
N GLU A 117 -18.28 6.09 -17.17
CA GLU A 117 -19.19 5.12 -16.54
C GLU A 117 -19.36 3.84 -17.39
N ASP A 118 -19.53 4.00 -18.70
CA ASP A 118 -19.79 2.91 -19.64
C ASP A 118 -18.53 2.40 -20.36
N SER A 119 -17.38 3.07 -20.18
CA SER A 119 -16.10 2.68 -20.79
C SER A 119 -15.60 1.32 -20.26
N TYR A 120 -14.83 0.63 -21.09
CA TYR A 120 -14.15 -0.61 -20.73
C TYR A 120 -12.68 -0.34 -20.37
N PRO A 121 -12.02 -1.23 -19.61
CA PRO A 121 -10.62 -1.04 -19.21
C PRO A 121 -9.66 -0.73 -20.37
N CYS A 122 -9.85 -1.35 -21.53
CA CYS A 122 -9.02 -1.10 -22.73
C CYS A 122 -9.15 0.32 -23.33
N GLU A 123 -10.18 1.06 -22.95
CA GLU A 123 -10.44 2.44 -23.40
C GLU A 123 -9.91 3.48 -22.41
N LEU A 124 -9.28 3.05 -21.33
CA LEU A 124 -8.81 3.89 -20.24
C LEU A 124 -7.28 4.01 -20.22
N SER A 125 -6.77 5.19 -19.88
CA SER A 125 -5.35 5.35 -19.54
C SER A 125 -5.00 4.57 -18.26
N GLY A 126 -3.72 4.29 -18.04
CA GLY A 126 -3.26 3.60 -16.82
C GLY A 126 -3.71 4.29 -15.54
N GLY A 127 -3.61 5.62 -15.47
CA GLY A 127 -4.10 6.41 -14.33
C GLY A 127 -5.61 6.31 -14.13
N GLN A 128 -6.39 6.28 -15.23
CA GLN A 128 -7.84 6.06 -15.14
C GLN A 128 -8.16 4.65 -14.66
N GLN A 129 -7.47 3.63 -15.17
CA GLN A 129 -7.64 2.25 -14.69
C GLN A 129 -7.33 2.12 -13.19
N GLN A 130 -6.28 2.77 -12.71
CA GLN A 130 -5.94 2.77 -11.30
C GLN A 130 -7.00 3.48 -10.45
N ARG A 131 -7.53 4.61 -10.90
CA ARG A 131 -8.64 5.29 -10.22
C ARG A 131 -9.91 4.43 -10.19
N VAL A 132 -10.21 3.67 -11.23
CA VAL A 132 -11.32 2.68 -11.23
C VAL A 132 -11.04 1.55 -10.22
N SER A 133 -9.79 1.07 -10.11
CA SER A 133 -9.41 0.07 -9.11
C SER A 133 -9.61 0.58 -7.68
N ILE A 134 -9.26 1.85 -7.42
CA ILE A 134 -9.52 2.52 -6.14
C ILE A 134 -11.04 2.66 -5.89
N ALA A 135 -11.81 3.10 -6.90
CA ALA A 135 -13.27 3.20 -6.79
C ALA A 135 -13.92 1.86 -6.44
N ARG A 136 -13.46 0.78 -7.08
CA ARG A 136 -13.92 -0.58 -6.82
C ARG A 136 -13.65 -1.01 -5.37
N ALA A 137 -12.46 -0.71 -4.84
CA ALA A 137 -12.11 -1.01 -3.47
C ALA A 137 -12.98 -0.21 -2.48
N LEU A 138 -13.17 1.09 -2.72
CA LEU A 138 -14.01 1.98 -1.91
C LEU A 138 -15.49 1.61 -1.91
N ALA A 139 -16.01 1.09 -3.02
CA ALA A 139 -17.43 0.72 -3.15
C ALA A 139 -17.88 -0.36 -2.16
N MET A 140 -16.94 -1.13 -1.63
CA MET A 140 -17.20 -2.13 -0.58
C MET A 140 -17.33 -1.53 0.83
N ASN A 141 -17.21 -0.19 0.97
CA ASN A 141 -17.18 0.51 2.26
C ASN A 141 -16.19 -0.09 3.25
N PRO A 142 -14.89 -0.17 2.89
CA PRO A 142 -13.89 -0.83 3.70
C PRO A 142 -13.54 -0.03 4.96
N ASN A 143 -13.18 -0.75 6.04
CA ASN A 143 -12.61 -0.15 7.25
C ASN A 143 -11.13 0.21 7.06
N ILE A 144 -10.43 -0.52 6.17
CA ILE A 144 -9.03 -0.32 5.82
C ILE A 144 -8.80 -0.55 4.32
N LEU A 145 -7.95 0.28 3.71
CA LEU A 145 -7.49 0.11 2.33
C LEU A 145 -6.03 -0.32 2.32
N PHE A 146 -5.76 -1.37 1.55
CA PHE A 146 -4.41 -1.82 1.24
C PHE A 146 -4.03 -1.39 -0.16
N PHE A 147 -2.83 -0.85 -0.33
CA PHE A 147 -2.24 -0.48 -1.61
C PHE A 147 -0.93 -1.23 -1.82
N ASP A 148 -0.86 -2.05 -2.85
CA ASP A 148 0.37 -2.76 -3.24
C ASP A 148 1.00 -2.03 -4.43
N GLU A 149 1.96 -1.14 -4.16
CA GLU A 149 2.71 -0.35 -5.14
C GLU A 149 1.81 0.37 -6.17
N PRO A 150 0.88 1.23 -5.74
CA PRO A 150 -0.22 1.73 -6.58
C PRO A 150 0.22 2.60 -7.76
N THR A 151 1.50 2.94 -7.85
CA THR A 151 2.06 3.82 -8.90
C THR A 151 3.09 3.13 -9.79
N SER A 152 3.51 1.89 -9.48
CA SER A 152 4.62 1.23 -10.18
C SER A 152 4.34 0.86 -11.63
N ALA A 153 3.06 0.67 -11.99
CA ALA A 153 2.62 0.39 -13.37
C ALA A 153 2.24 1.67 -14.17
N LEU A 154 2.55 2.86 -13.62
CA LEU A 154 2.16 4.14 -14.21
C LEU A 154 3.36 4.93 -14.71
N ASP A 155 3.12 5.71 -15.76
CA ASP A 155 4.06 6.73 -16.19
C ASP A 155 4.26 7.80 -15.09
N PRO A 156 5.45 8.42 -14.99
CA PRO A 156 5.74 9.43 -13.97
C PRO A 156 4.75 10.61 -13.94
N GLU A 157 4.20 11.00 -15.09
CA GLU A 157 3.21 12.07 -15.20
C GLU A 157 1.88 11.70 -14.52
N LEU A 158 1.45 10.43 -14.61
CA LEU A 158 0.21 9.94 -14.02
C LEU A 158 0.35 9.57 -12.53
N THR A 159 1.57 9.31 -12.07
CA THR A 159 1.86 9.02 -10.66
C THR A 159 1.33 10.10 -9.73
N GLY A 160 1.52 11.38 -10.09
CA GLY A 160 1.07 12.51 -9.29
C GLY A 160 -0.44 12.56 -9.04
N GLU A 161 -1.26 12.13 -10.01
CA GLU A 161 -2.72 12.08 -9.88
C GLU A 161 -3.14 11.04 -8.84
N ILE A 162 -2.56 9.84 -8.89
CA ILE A 162 -2.88 8.75 -7.94
C ILE A 162 -2.43 9.10 -6.53
N LEU A 163 -1.25 9.68 -6.38
CA LEU A 163 -0.75 10.12 -5.08
C LEU A 163 -1.64 11.22 -4.47
N ARG A 164 -2.24 12.10 -5.29
CA ARG A 164 -3.23 13.08 -4.84
C ARG A 164 -4.48 12.39 -4.31
N VAL A 165 -5.05 11.43 -5.05
CA VAL A 165 -6.23 10.66 -4.61
C VAL A 165 -5.97 9.98 -3.26
N ILE A 166 -4.82 9.34 -3.08
CA ILE A 166 -4.47 8.68 -1.82
C ILE A 166 -4.33 9.72 -0.68
N LYS A 167 -3.74 10.89 -0.96
CA LYS A 167 -3.63 11.98 0.01
C LYS A 167 -5.01 12.51 0.43
N ASP A 168 -5.94 12.64 -0.50
CA ASP A 168 -7.30 13.10 -0.20
C ASP A 168 -8.02 12.09 0.71
N LEU A 169 -7.86 10.77 0.45
CA LEU A 169 -8.37 9.71 1.33
C LEU A 169 -7.73 9.76 2.73
N ALA A 170 -6.43 10.06 2.84
CA ALA A 170 -5.76 10.26 4.12
C ALA A 170 -6.34 11.44 4.90
N THR A 171 -6.65 12.54 4.21
CA THR A 171 -7.28 13.72 4.81
C THR A 171 -8.68 13.40 5.36
N GLU A 172 -9.39 12.49 4.71
CA GLU A 172 -10.70 11.98 5.17
C GLU A 172 -10.59 10.95 6.30
N LYS A 173 -9.39 10.71 6.84
CA LYS A 173 -9.14 9.75 7.92
C LYS A 173 -9.46 8.30 7.55
N MET A 174 -9.33 7.94 6.26
CA MET A 174 -9.36 6.55 5.84
C MET A 174 -8.13 5.82 6.40
N THR A 175 -8.34 4.68 7.05
CA THR A 175 -7.24 3.83 7.49
C THR A 175 -6.58 3.19 6.28
N MET A 176 -5.27 3.29 6.14
CA MET A 176 -4.57 2.78 4.97
C MET A 176 -3.25 2.10 5.32
N VAL A 177 -2.93 1.03 4.60
CA VAL A 177 -1.60 0.43 4.57
C VAL A 177 -1.10 0.51 3.13
N ILE A 178 0.01 1.21 2.91
CA ILE A 178 0.52 1.52 1.58
C ILE A 178 1.93 0.95 1.43
N VAL A 179 2.10 -0.02 0.55
CA VAL A 179 3.42 -0.43 0.08
C VAL A 179 3.82 0.49 -1.06
N THR A 180 4.96 1.16 -0.93
CA THR A 180 5.42 2.10 -1.95
C THR A 180 6.94 2.24 -1.98
N HIS A 181 7.46 2.59 -3.13
CA HIS A 181 8.84 3.03 -3.33
C HIS A 181 8.97 4.57 -3.34
N GLU A 182 7.86 5.29 -3.31
CA GLU A 182 7.79 6.76 -3.34
C GLU A 182 8.04 7.37 -1.96
N MET A 183 9.32 7.49 -1.57
CA MET A 183 9.73 8.01 -0.25
C MET A 183 9.22 9.42 0.05
N SER A 184 9.25 10.29 -0.97
CA SER A 184 8.81 11.68 -0.84
C SER A 184 7.31 11.77 -0.55
N PHE A 185 6.53 10.82 -1.08
CA PHE A 185 5.11 10.69 -0.81
C PHE A 185 4.85 10.08 0.58
N ALA A 186 5.52 8.97 0.90
CA ALA A 186 5.37 8.33 2.21
C ALA A 186 5.58 9.32 3.35
N LYS A 187 6.63 10.15 3.30
CA LYS A 187 6.92 11.20 4.29
C LYS A 187 5.83 12.26 4.44
N LYS A 188 5.04 12.52 3.38
CA LYS A 188 4.00 13.56 3.39
C LYS A 188 2.64 13.04 3.86
N VAL A 189 2.40 11.75 3.75
CA VAL A 189 1.08 11.14 3.92
C VAL A 189 1.02 10.21 5.12
N ALA A 190 2.11 9.52 5.45
CA ALA A 190 2.13 8.52 6.51
C ALA A 190 2.13 9.12 7.91
N ASP A 191 1.34 8.53 8.79
CA ASP A 191 1.45 8.70 10.24
C ASP A 191 2.59 7.85 10.81
N THR A 192 2.79 6.67 10.22
CA THR A 192 3.84 5.71 10.59
C THR A 192 4.48 5.15 9.34
N ILE A 193 5.81 4.99 9.36
CA ILE A 193 6.55 4.36 8.27
C ILE A 193 7.31 3.16 8.83
N ILE A 194 7.20 2.02 8.15
CA ILE A 194 7.92 0.80 8.45
C ILE A 194 8.91 0.52 7.34
N PHE A 195 10.17 0.26 7.70
CA PHE A 195 11.17 -0.22 6.77
C PHE A 195 11.32 -1.74 6.90
N MET A 196 11.08 -2.46 5.80
CA MET A 196 11.27 -3.90 5.70
C MET A 196 12.51 -4.26 4.90
N ASP A 197 13.35 -5.15 5.43
CA ASP A 197 14.48 -5.75 4.71
C ASP A 197 14.62 -7.22 5.10
N ASP A 198 14.92 -8.06 4.10
CA ASP A 198 15.15 -9.51 4.25
C ASP A 198 14.12 -10.22 5.15
N GLY A 199 12.85 -9.87 5.02
CA GLY A 199 11.74 -10.50 5.74
C GLY A 199 11.56 -10.04 7.20
N PHE A 200 12.26 -8.98 7.64
CA PHE A 200 12.11 -8.37 8.95
C PHE A 200 11.64 -6.92 8.87
N ILE A 201 11.00 -6.44 9.94
CA ILE A 201 10.86 -5.01 10.19
C ILE A 201 12.14 -4.53 10.86
N VAL A 202 12.88 -3.66 10.17
CA VAL A 202 14.15 -3.12 10.66
C VAL A 202 13.92 -1.84 11.46
N GLU A 203 12.95 -1.02 11.05
CA GLU A 203 12.58 0.23 11.73
C GLU A 203 11.08 0.49 11.65
N ASN A 204 10.58 1.17 12.70
CA ASN A 204 9.19 1.62 12.82
C ASN A 204 9.17 3.00 13.50
N GLY A 205 8.63 4.04 12.83
CA GLY A 205 8.55 5.38 13.41
C GLY A 205 7.93 6.43 12.49
N LYS A 206 7.58 7.60 13.09
CA LYS A 206 7.08 8.79 12.34
C LYS A 206 8.18 9.53 11.59
N GLU A 207 9.34 9.59 12.18
CA GLU A 207 10.55 10.08 11.53
C GLU A 207 11.39 8.85 11.25
N ILE A 208 11.59 8.50 9.97
CA ILE A 208 12.66 7.59 9.64
C ILE A 208 13.94 8.40 9.84
N PRO A 209 14.68 8.21 10.94
CA PRO A 209 16.06 8.60 10.93
C PRO A 209 16.66 7.82 9.76
N VAL A 210 17.50 8.43 9.01
CA VAL A 210 18.19 7.87 7.87
C VAL A 210 18.53 6.40 8.12
N PRO A 211 18.13 5.46 7.27
CA PRO A 211 18.00 4.06 7.62
C PRO A 211 19.26 3.46 8.19
N PHE A 212 19.11 2.82 9.33
CA PHE A 212 20.14 2.00 9.95
C PHE A 212 20.20 0.67 9.17
N ILE A 213 20.85 0.69 8.01
CA ILE A 213 21.17 -0.51 7.27
C ILE A 213 22.62 -0.84 7.60
N GLY A 214 22.87 -2.09 8.01
CA GLY A 214 24.21 -2.55 8.38
C GLY A 214 25.30 -2.12 7.37
N PRO A 215 26.53 -1.92 7.82
CA PRO A 215 27.52 -1.00 7.24
C PRO A 215 27.95 -1.26 5.78
N LYS A 216 27.60 -2.38 5.17
CA LYS A 216 27.98 -2.67 3.77
C LYS A 216 26.86 -2.46 2.74
N LYS A 217 25.59 -2.56 3.11
CA LYS A 217 24.45 -2.37 2.17
C LYS A 217 23.88 -0.96 2.22
N SER A 218 24.15 -0.21 3.28
CA SER A 218 23.60 1.13 3.48
C SER A 218 24.11 2.16 2.48
N VAL A 219 25.40 2.18 2.20
CA VAL A 219 26.02 3.21 1.34
C VAL A 219 25.50 3.15 -0.11
N GLU A 220 25.34 1.94 -0.67
CA GLU A 220 24.81 1.77 -2.04
C GLU A 220 23.31 2.16 -2.15
N LEU A 221 22.52 1.85 -1.13
CA LEU A 221 21.10 2.25 -1.08
C LEU A 221 20.92 3.75 -0.86
N TRP A 222 21.79 4.38 -0.08
CA TRP A 222 21.80 5.82 0.15
C TRP A 222 22.09 6.61 -1.11
N GLN A 223 23.10 6.18 -1.88
CA GLN A 223 23.43 6.79 -3.17
C GLN A 223 22.27 6.63 -4.17
N LYS A 224 21.62 5.49 -4.19
CA LYS A 224 20.48 5.21 -5.08
C LYS A 224 19.23 6.01 -4.71
N TRP A 225 19.09 6.45 -3.46
CA TRP A 225 17.91 7.16 -2.94
C TRP A 225 18.14 8.66 -2.71
N GLY A 226 19.29 9.18 -3.18
CA GLY A 226 19.59 10.63 -3.15
C GLY A 226 19.74 11.21 -1.74
N VAL A 227 20.07 10.39 -0.74
CA VAL A 227 20.35 10.86 0.62
C VAL A 227 21.82 11.19 0.72
N PRO A 228 22.21 12.44 1.07
CA PRO A 228 23.62 12.84 1.22
C PRO A 228 24.31 12.03 2.32
N ALA A 229 25.51 11.54 2.04
CA ALA A 229 26.30 10.70 2.97
C ALA A 229 26.71 11.39 4.29
N ASP A 230 26.56 12.70 4.39
CA ASP A 230 26.93 13.54 5.52
C ASP A 230 25.86 13.60 6.66
N ARG A 231 24.71 12.94 6.49
CA ARG A 231 23.64 12.89 7.51
C ARG A 231 23.63 11.64 8.39
N CYS A 232 24.70 10.89 8.42
CA CYS A 232 24.86 9.77 9.37
C CYS A 232 25.20 10.28 10.77
N ILE A 233 24.23 10.88 11.49
CA ILE A 233 24.45 11.56 12.78
C ILE A 233 24.42 10.61 13.99
N THR A 234 24.07 9.33 13.84
CA THR A 234 23.84 8.43 15.01
C THR A 234 24.60 7.11 14.99
N CYS A 235 25.47 6.88 14.02
CA CYS A 235 26.30 5.68 14.02
C CYS A 235 27.63 5.94 14.77
N ASN A 236 27.65 5.56 16.06
CA ASN A 236 28.89 5.47 16.84
C ASN A 236 29.68 4.19 16.46
N CYS A 237 29.64 3.78 15.18
CA CYS A 237 30.37 2.62 14.68
C CYS A 237 31.76 3.06 14.19
N CYS A 238 32.78 2.30 14.59
CA CYS A 238 34.21 2.52 14.32
C CYS A 238 34.58 2.60 12.82
N ILE A 239 33.63 2.50 11.89
CA ILE A 239 33.86 2.46 10.43
C ILE A 239 33.72 3.87 9.81
N CYS A 240 32.94 4.78 10.40
CA CYS A 240 32.82 6.16 9.88
C CYS A 240 33.98 7.07 10.28
N ASN A 241 34.81 6.67 11.25
CA ASN A 241 35.97 7.42 11.71
C ASN A 241 37.28 7.11 10.94
N GLY A 242 37.23 6.30 9.90
CA GLY A 242 38.43 5.85 9.15
C GLY A 242 38.53 6.33 7.70
N ILE A 243 37.66 7.25 7.24
CA ILE A 243 37.75 7.83 5.89
C ILE A 243 38.00 9.35 6.07
N HIS A 244 39.21 9.69 6.24
CA HIS A 244 39.82 10.97 5.89
C HIS A 244 40.83 10.76 4.77
#